data_a947326e1d7f5fdf0dc01a1c500fb877
#
_entry.id   a947326e1d7f5fdf0dc01a1c500fb877
#
_cell.length_a   1.000
_cell.length_b   1.000
_cell.length_c   1.000
_cell.angle_alpha   90.00
_cell.angle_beta   90.00
_cell.angle_gamma   90.00
#
_symmetry.space_group_name_H-M   'P 1'
#
loop_
_entity.id
_entity.type
_entity.pdbx_description
1 polymer ?
#
loop_
_entity_poly.entity_id
_entity_poly.type
_entity_poly.pdbx_seq_one_letter_code
_entity_poly.pdbx_strand_id
1 'polypeptide(L)'
;METYSIVGKSIPHRDAIEKAKGTAVYTSDLQMNGMLHGKILRSTVPHAKIRHIDVSRAERLKGVKAVLTSKDVPLVRYSISPTWADKLILADKKVRYIGDEIAAVAAVDEQTAAEALELIRVEWEELPAVYDPVDAMQAGAPLIPEGVDQNLSKLLEMECGSVDDGFAEADIVLEDTFETQAQSHCSIETHCCVATCSPTDDVRMWVGSQAPHPLRQRLSGALGIDAAKIHISTPFIGGGFGSKIDLEPAQALCVLLAKKTGKPVKIEHSRKEQFEDTSMRH
;
A
#
# COMPACT_ATOMS: atom_id res chain seq x y z
N MET A 1 43.55 22.25 -11.02
CA MET A 1 42.25 21.59 -10.69
C MET A 1 42.16 20.32 -11.54
N GLU A 2 42.06 19.17 -10.92
CA GLU A 2 41.83 17.92 -11.65
C GLU A 2 40.47 18.01 -12.38
N THR A 3 40.46 17.78 -13.68
CA THR A 3 39.25 17.76 -14.49
C THR A 3 38.67 16.34 -14.47
N TYR A 4 37.61 16.16 -13.67
CA TYR A 4 36.89 14.91 -13.64
C TYR A 4 36.12 14.67 -14.95
N SER A 5 35.96 13.41 -15.34
CA SER A 5 35.24 13.02 -16.57
C SER A 5 33.71 13.17 -16.44
N ILE A 6 33.16 13.13 -15.22
CA ILE A 6 31.72 13.13 -14.94
C ILE A 6 31.37 14.23 -13.93
N VAL A 7 32.09 14.33 -12.82
CA VAL A 7 31.78 15.30 -11.76
C VAL A 7 31.90 16.74 -12.28
N GLY A 8 30.89 17.54 -12.04
CA GLY A 8 30.81 18.94 -12.51
C GLY A 8 30.43 19.12 -13.98
N LYS A 9 29.97 18.05 -14.68
CA LYS A 9 29.52 18.12 -16.06
C LYS A 9 28.02 17.80 -16.16
N SER A 10 27.35 18.41 -17.15
CA SER A 10 25.98 18.07 -17.52
C SER A 10 25.99 16.75 -18.30
N ILE A 11 25.55 15.68 -17.66
CA ILE A 11 25.43 14.35 -18.27
C ILE A 11 23.95 14.08 -18.57
N PRO A 12 23.59 13.65 -19.79
CA PRO A 12 22.23 13.27 -20.13
C PRO A 12 21.71 12.13 -19.21
N HIS A 13 20.47 12.25 -18.75
CA HIS A 13 19.83 11.19 -17.98
C HIS A 13 19.68 9.94 -18.85
N ARG A 14 20.01 8.74 -18.31
CA ARG A 14 20.10 7.49 -19.08
C ARG A 14 18.82 7.10 -19.78
N ASP A 15 17.66 7.38 -19.17
CA ASP A 15 16.33 7.03 -19.63
C ASP A 15 15.59 8.19 -20.35
N ALA A 16 16.23 9.34 -20.51
CA ALA A 16 15.61 10.54 -21.08
C ALA A 16 15.15 10.32 -22.53
N ILE A 17 15.93 9.58 -23.33
CA ILE A 17 15.62 9.35 -24.75
C ILE A 17 14.36 8.51 -24.90
N GLU A 18 14.24 7.42 -24.16
CA GLU A 18 13.09 6.51 -24.22
C GLU A 18 11.80 7.19 -23.74
N LYS A 19 11.91 7.98 -22.65
CA LYS A 19 10.80 8.81 -22.16
C LYS A 19 10.38 9.86 -23.18
N ALA A 20 11.33 10.59 -23.77
CA ALA A 20 11.04 11.62 -24.76
C ALA A 20 10.43 11.07 -26.05
N LYS A 21 10.80 9.85 -26.44
CA LYS A 21 10.25 9.17 -27.62
C LYS A 21 8.93 8.45 -27.35
N GLY A 22 8.50 8.32 -26.09
CA GLY A 22 7.32 7.53 -25.72
C GLY A 22 7.52 6.02 -25.88
N THR A 23 8.76 5.56 -25.85
CA THR A 23 9.11 4.12 -25.93
C THR A 23 9.44 3.51 -24.56
N ALA A 24 9.44 4.32 -23.51
CA ALA A 24 9.61 3.86 -22.15
C ALA A 24 8.42 2.96 -21.75
N VAL A 25 8.71 1.77 -21.24
CA VAL A 25 7.70 0.79 -20.81
C VAL A 25 7.50 0.90 -19.31
N TYR A 26 6.28 1.23 -18.89
CA TYR A 26 5.85 1.30 -17.50
C TYR A 26 5.21 -0.01 -17.07
N THR A 27 4.96 -0.16 -15.75
CA THR A 27 4.35 -1.40 -15.23
C THR A 27 2.95 -1.64 -15.82
N SER A 28 2.17 -0.58 -16.02
CA SER A 28 0.83 -0.65 -16.63
C SER A 28 0.84 -1.15 -18.09
N ASP A 29 1.94 -0.91 -18.83
CA ASP A 29 2.07 -1.32 -20.23
C ASP A 29 2.36 -2.81 -20.38
N LEU A 30 2.75 -3.49 -19.29
CA LEU A 30 3.10 -4.91 -19.36
C LEU A 30 1.89 -5.77 -19.70
N GLN A 31 2.09 -6.66 -20.68
CA GLN A 31 1.13 -7.68 -21.08
C GLN A 31 1.81 -9.05 -21.11
N MET A 32 1.16 -10.05 -20.55
CA MET A 32 1.65 -11.44 -20.52
C MET A 32 0.57 -12.40 -21.00
N ASN A 33 0.99 -13.50 -21.63
CA ASN A 33 0.04 -14.50 -22.10
C ASN A 33 -0.79 -15.08 -20.95
N GLY A 34 -2.12 -15.00 -21.08
CA GLY A 34 -3.06 -15.53 -20.09
C GLY A 34 -3.09 -14.73 -18.79
N MET A 35 -2.58 -13.50 -18.80
CA MET A 35 -2.61 -12.60 -17.64
C MET A 35 -4.04 -12.32 -17.19
N LEU A 36 -4.25 -12.32 -15.89
CA LEU A 36 -5.49 -11.98 -15.23
C LEU A 36 -5.42 -10.55 -14.68
N HIS A 37 -6.58 -9.94 -14.50
CA HIS A 37 -6.74 -8.63 -13.90
C HIS A 37 -7.25 -8.77 -12.47
N GLY A 38 -6.52 -8.18 -11.54
CA GLY A 38 -6.89 -8.15 -10.13
C GLY A 38 -7.56 -6.83 -9.76
N LYS A 39 -8.60 -6.91 -8.93
CA LYS A 39 -9.27 -5.76 -8.29
C LYS A 39 -9.46 -6.03 -6.80
N ILE A 40 -9.53 -4.98 -6.01
CA ILE A 40 -9.61 -5.04 -4.55
C ILE A 40 -10.90 -4.37 -4.09
N LEU A 41 -11.68 -5.11 -3.28
CA LEU A 41 -12.83 -4.55 -2.57
C LEU A 41 -12.33 -3.81 -1.34
N ARG A 42 -12.75 -2.56 -1.20
CA ARG A 42 -12.35 -1.66 -0.13
C ARG A 42 -13.52 -1.24 0.74
N SER A 43 -13.23 -0.90 1.98
CA SER A 43 -14.23 -0.37 2.91
C SER A 43 -14.77 0.97 2.43
N THR A 44 -16.09 1.11 2.47
CA THR A 44 -16.80 2.37 2.27
C THR A 44 -17.16 3.05 3.60
N VAL A 45 -16.90 2.38 4.72
CA VAL A 45 -17.16 2.88 6.07
C VAL A 45 -15.86 3.11 6.82
N PRO A 46 -15.79 4.14 7.68
CA PRO A 46 -14.54 4.55 8.33
C PRO A 46 -14.10 3.61 9.45
N HIS A 47 -15.05 3.00 10.17
CA HIS A 47 -14.78 2.08 11.27
C HIS A 47 -15.96 1.16 11.49
N ALA A 48 -15.77 -0.13 11.31
CA ALA A 48 -16.81 -1.15 11.48
C ALA A 48 -16.21 -2.52 11.76
N LYS A 49 -16.97 -3.35 12.50
CA LYS A 49 -16.68 -4.80 12.57
C LYS A 49 -17.21 -5.47 11.30
N ILE A 50 -16.42 -6.39 10.77
CA ILE A 50 -16.83 -7.28 9.69
C ILE A 50 -17.56 -8.46 10.33
N ARG A 51 -18.87 -8.55 10.14
CA ARG A 51 -19.68 -9.66 10.66
C ARG A 51 -19.68 -10.85 9.73
N HIS A 52 -19.77 -10.59 8.44
CA HIS A 52 -19.75 -11.61 7.42
C HIS A 52 -19.30 -11.07 6.07
N ILE A 53 -18.60 -11.89 5.29
CA ILE A 53 -18.24 -11.63 3.89
C ILE A 53 -18.75 -12.81 3.06
N ASP A 54 -19.71 -12.56 2.16
CA ASP A 54 -20.21 -13.55 1.19
C ASP A 54 -19.61 -13.26 -0.19
N VAL A 55 -18.70 -14.13 -0.61
CA VAL A 55 -18.05 -14.09 -1.92
C VAL A 55 -18.66 -15.04 -2.94
N SER A 56 -19.67 -15.82 -2.54
CA SER A 56 -20.20 -16.96 -3.31
C SER A 56 -20.72 -16.58 -4.69
N ARG A 57 -21.28 -15.37 -4.85
CA ARG A 57 -21.78 -14.87 -6.14
C ARG A 57 -20.62 -14.44 -7.03
N ALA A 58 -19.59 -13.79 -6.47
CA ALA A 58 -18.40 -13.39 -7.19
C ALA A 58 -17.64 -14.61 -7.73
N GLU A 59 -17.48 -15.67 -6.91
CA GLU A 59 -16.79 -16.88 -7.33
C GLU A 59 -17.50 -17.60 -8.50
N ARG A 60 -18.83 -17.51 -8.58
CA ARG A 60 -19.62 -18.11 -9.66
C ARG A 60 -19.69 -17.26 -10.93
N LEU A 61 -19.24 -16.03 -10.91
CA LEU A 61 -19.24 -15.17 -12.09
C LEU A 61 -18.31 -15.75 -13.14
N LYS A 62 -18.83 -15.94 -14.36
CA LYS A 62 -18.03 -16.46 -15.47
C LYS A 62 -16.88 -15.50 -15.79
N GLY A 63 -15.65 -16.04 -15.76
CA GLY A 63 -14.44 -15.25 -16.01
C GLY A 63 -13.63 -14.99 -14.73
N VAL A 64 -14.23 -15.04 -13.55
CA VAL A 64 -13.50 -15.02 -12.27
C VAL A 64 -12.69 -16.30 -12.10
N LYS A 65 -11.46 -16.18 -11.63
CA LYS A 65 -10.51 -17.27 -11.46
C LYS A 65 -10.11 -17.47 -10.00
N ALA A 66 -10.13 -16.43 -9.20
CA ALA A 66 -9.88 -16.49 -7.76
C ALA A 66 -10.56 -15.34 -7.04
N VAL A 67 -10.97 -15.59 -5.81
CA VAL A 67 -11.36 -14.59 -4.83
C VAL A 67 -10.55 -14.85 -3.56
N LEU A 68 -10.02 -13.82 -2.92
CA LEU A 68 -9.30 -13.86 -1.64
C LEU A 68 -10.05 -13.04 -0.61
N THR A 69 -10.10 -13.55 0.61
CA THR A 69 -10.54 -12.86 1.82
C THR A 69 -9.45 -12.98 2.90
N SER A 70 -9.66 -12.41 4.08
CA SER A 70 -8.71 -12.55 5.21
C SER A 70 -8.40 -14.00 5.57
N LYS A 71 -9.27 -14.95 5.21
CA LYS A 71 -9.07 -16.40 5.45
C LYS A 71 -8.04 -17.02 4.50
N ASP A 72 -7.77 -16.37 3.38
CA ASP A 72 -6.87 -16.86 2.31
C ASP A 72 -5.48 -16.24 2.38
N VAL A 73 -5.26 -15.26 3.27
CA VAL A 73 -4.01 -14.49 3.34
C VAL A 73 -3.35 -14.64 4.71
N PRO A 74 -2.01 -14.49 4.82
CA PRO A 74 -1.35 -14.46 6.11
C PRO A 74 -1.84 -13.28 6.97
N LEU A 75 -2.20 -13.54 8.22
CA LEU A 75 -2.57 -12.52 9.20
C LEU A 75 -1.32 -11.96 9.90
N VAL A 76 -0.36 -11.54 9.10
CA VAL A 76 0.90 -10.94 9.57
C VAL A 76 0.78 -9.42 9.44
N ARG A 77 1.02 -8.71 10.54
CA ARG A 77 1.09 -7.25 10.52
C ARG A 77 2.42 -6.79 9.96
N TYR A 78 2.41 -5.80 9.11
CA TYR A 78 3.58 -5.18 8.52
C TYR A 78 3.47 -3.66 8.50
N SER A 79 4.59 -2.99 8.27
CA SER A 79 4.67 -1.53 8.12
C SER A 79 6.00 -1.16 7.49
N ILE A 80 6.14 0.11 7.13
CA ILE A 80 7.43 0.71 6.73
C ILE A 80 8.48 0.59 7.83
N SER A 81 8.05 0.64 9.08
CA SER A 81 8.90 0.47 10.25
C SER A 81 8.51 -0.78 11.04
N PRO A 82 9.45 -1.67 11.37
CA PRO A 82 9.16 -2.86 12.14
C PRO A 82 8.70 -2.55 13.59
N THR A 83 8.86 -1.30 14.04
CA THR A 83 8.52 -0.90 15.42
C THR A 83 7.03 -0.58 15.61
N TRP A 84 6.25 -0.43 14.55
CA TRP A 84 4.80 -0.17 14.58
C TRP A 84 4.06 -0.84 13.42
N ALA A 85 4.25 -2.14 13.29
CA ALA A 85 3.54 -2.91 12.27
C ALA A 85 2.05 -2.98 12.61
N ASP A 86 1.23 -2.28 11.83
CA ASP A 86 -0.21 -2.13 12.06
C ASP A 86 -1.09 -2.50 10.86
N LYS A 87 -0.52 -2.58 9.65
CA LYS A 87 -1.23 -2.96 8.43
C LYS A 87 -1.39 -4.47 8.32
N LEU A 88 -2.53 -4.92 7.79
CA LEU A 88 -2.78 -6.28 7.31
C LEU A 88 -2.91 -6.26 5.80
N ILE A 89 -2.71 -7.41 5.14
CA ILE A 89 -2.93 -7.55 3.69
C ILE A 89 -4.42 -7.39 3.35
N LEU A 90 -5.30 -7.95 4.17
CA LEU A 90 -6.76 -7.77 4.14
C LEU A 90 -7.27 -7.60 5.56
N ALA A 91 -8.27 -6.76 5.74
CA ALA A 91 -8.97 -6.57 7.00
C ALA A 91 -9.60 -7.88 7.45
N ASP A 92 -9.35 -8.29 8.71
CA ASP A 92 -9.87 -9.55 9.23
C ASP A 92 -11.19 -9.34 10.01
N LYS A 93 -11.11 -8.71 11.19
CA LYS A 93 -12.28 -8.57 12.08
C LYS A 93 -12.96 -7.22 11.96
N LYS A 94 -12.23 -6.20 11.60
CA LYS A 94 -12.74 -4.84 11.45
C LYS A 94 -11.96 -4.04 10.40
N VAL A 95 -12.64 -3.05 9.82
CA VAL A 95 -12.04 -2.00 9.02
C VAL A 95 -11.79 -0.77 9.88
N ARG A 96 -10.74 -0.02 9.57
CA ARG A 96 -10.19 1.07 10.38
C ARG A 96 -10.18 2.41 9.68
N TYR A 97 -10.41 2.41 8.37
CA TYR A 97 -10.51 3.62 7.54
C TYR A 97 -11.29 3.31 6.26
N ILE A 98 -11.77 4.36 5.59
CA ILE A 98 -12.34 4.24 4.25
C ILE A 98 -11.20 3.91 3.29
N GLY A 99 -11.35 2.80 2.54
CA GLY A 99 -10.29 2.29 1.69
C GLY A 99 -9.59 1.02 2.21
N ASP A 100 -9.79 0.63 3.49
CA ASP A 100 -9.21 -0.59 4.07
C ASP A 100 -9.62 -1.82 3.24
N GLU A 101 -8.66 -2.67 2.88
CA GLU A 101 -8.86 -3.77 1.93
C GLU A 101 -9.58 -4.95 2.59
N ILE A 102 -10.60 -5.46 1.92
CA ILE A 102 -11.50 -6.49 2.46
C ILE A 102 -11.38 -7.81 1.71
N ALA A 103 -11.34 -7.75 0.39
CA ALA A 103 -11.28 -8.90 -0.50
C ALA A 103 -10.56 -8.52 -1.79
N ALA A 104 -10.04 -9.53 -2.51
CA ALA A 104 -9.45 -9.34 -3.82
C ALA A 104 -9.95 -10.39 -4.80
N VAL A 105 -10.11 -9.99 -6.06
CA VAL A 105 -10.59 -10.85 -7.16
C VAL A 105 -9.54 -10.87 -8.26
N ALA A 106 -9.36 -12.02 -8.92
CA ALA A 106 -8.66 -12.13 -10.20
C ALA A 106 -9.63 -12.67 -11.27
N ALA A 107 -9.74 -11.97 -12.39
CA ALA A 107 -10.61 -12.34 -13.50
C ALA A 107 -9.89 -12.22 -14.86
N VAL A 108 -10.54 -12.70 -15.91
CA VAL A 108 -9.99 -12.73 -17.28
C VAL A 108 -9.79 -11.34 -17.89
N ASP A 109 -10.51 -10.35 -17.39
CA ASP A 109 -10.41 -8.95 -17.79
C ASP A 109 -10.81 -8.03 -16.61
N GLU A 110 -10.52 -6.75 -16.76
CA GLU A 110 -10.72 -5.75 -15.72
C GLU A 110 -12.20 -5.52 -15.42
N GLN A 111 -13.06 -5.55 -16.44
CA GLN A 111 -14.50 -5.35 -16.30
C GLN A 111 -15.11 -6.50 -15.48
N THR A 112 -14.80 -7.74 -15.81
CA THR A 112 -15.25 -8.92 -15.06
C THR A 112 -14.77 -8.88 -13.61
N ALA A 113 -13.53 -8.40 -13.35
CA ALA A 113 -13.04 -8.24 -11.99
C ALA A 113 -13.82 -7.17 -11.22
N ALA A 114 -14.15 -6.03 -11.85
CA ALA A 114 -14.96 -4.99 -11.24
C ALA A 114 -16.40 -5.46 -10.95
N GLU A 115 -17.06 -6.12 -11.90
CA GLU A 115 -18.38 -6.72 -11.71
C GLU A 115 -18.40 -7.73 -10.56
N ALA A 116 -17.32 -8.52 -10.44
CA ALA A 116 -17.20 -9.48 -9.34
C ALA A 116 -17.17 -8.80 -7.97
N LEU A 117 -16.49 -7.65 -7.84
CA LEU A 117 -16.47 -6.89 -6.58
C LEU A 117 -17.88 -6.45 -6.14
N GLU A 118 -18.73 -6.04 -7.08
CA GLU A 118 -20.11 -5.63 -6.80
C GLU A 118 -20.99 -6.78 -6.31
N LEU A 119 -20.59 -8.04 -6.59
CA LEU A 119 -21.30 -9.23 -6.14
C LEU A 119 -20.90 -9.70 -4.74
N ILE A 120 -19.79 -9.20 -4.20
CA ILE A 120 -19.36 -9.48 -2.83
C ILE A 120 -20.22 -8.69 -1.87
N ARG A 121 -20.78 -9.37 -0.88
CA ARG A 121 -21.59 -8.74 0.17
C ARG A 121 -20.82 -8.75 1.48
N VAL A 122 -20.79 -7.60 2.14
CA VAL A 122 -20.17 -7.43 3.45
C VAL A 122 -21.22 -6.95 4.44
N GLU A 123 -21.35 -7.65 5.55
CA GLU A 123 -22.22 -7.26 6.66
C GLU A 123 -21.40 -6.54 7.71
N TRP A 124 -21.80 -5.30 7.99
CA TRP A 124 -21.10 -4.40 8.90
C TRP A 124 -21.83 -4.25 10.23
N GLU A 125 -21.04 -4.08 11.30
CA GLU A 125 -21.48 -3.41 12.52
C GLU A 125 -20.65 -2.15 12.64
N GLU A 126 -21.24 -1.01 12.28
CA GLU A 126 -20.56 0.27 12.35
C GLU A 126 -20.16 0.62 13.79
N LEU A 127 -18.98 1.21 13.94
CA LEU A 127 -18.38 1.63 15.17
C LEU A 127 -18.16 3.16 15.12
N PRO A 128 -18.10 3.83 16.28
CA PRO A 128 -17.68 5.23 16.32
C PRO A 128 -16.31 5.40 15.65
N ALA A 129 -16.20 6.43 14.81
CA ALA A 129 -14.96 6.81 14.14
C ALA A 129 -14.42 8.11 14.74
N VAL A 130 -13.11 8.33 14.60
CA VAL A 130 -12.44 9.58 14.95
C VAL A 130 -11.55 9.98 13.78
N TYR A 131 -11.57 11.25 13.41
CA TYR A 131 -10.89 11.75 12.20
C TYR A 131 -9.74 12.70 12.54
N ASP A 132 -9.80 13.36 13.70
CA ASP A 132 -8.77 14.25 14.15
C ASP A 132 -7.77 13.50 15.06
N PRO A 133 -6.45 13.58 14.82
CA PRO A 133 -5.46 12.87 15.61
C PRO A 133 -5.35 13.39 17.06
N VAL A 134 -5.66 14.68 17.31
CA VAL A 134 -5.67 15.25 18.67
C VAL A 134 -6.88 14.73 19.43
N ASP A 135 -8.05 14.69 18.79
CA ASP A 135 -9.26 14.10 19.38
C ASP A 135 -9.08 12.61 19.65
N ALA A 136 -8.36 11.91 18.76
CA ALA A 136 -8.07 10.48 18.92
C ALA A 136 -7.25 10.16 20.17
N MET A 137 -6.45 11.09 20.68
CA MET A 137 -5.65 10.94 21.90
C MET A 137 -6.42 11.29 23.18
N GLN A 138 -7.64 11.87 23.08
CA GLN A 138 -8.42 12.23 24.26
C GLN A 138 -8.92 11.01 25.01
N ALA A 139 -9.08 11.16 26.34
CA ALA A 139 -9.66 10.12 27.17
C ALA A 139 -11.10 9.78 26.72
N GLY A 140 -11.37 8.51 26.47
CA GLY A 140 -12.67 8.03 26.00
C GLY A 140 -12.88 8.07 24.49
N ALA A 141 -11.87 8.47 23.71
CA ALA A 141 -11.91 8.38 22.25
C ALA A 141 -12.09 6.92 21.78
N PRO A 142 -12.79 6.68 20.67
CA PRO A 142 -12.91 5.34 20.09
C PRO A 142 -11.53 4.76 19.75
N LEU A 143 -11.23 3.55 20.22
CA LEU A 143 -9.98 2.86 19.90
C LEU A 143 -10.03 2.28 18.48
N ILE A 144 -9.23 2.83 17.58
CA ILE A 144 -9.16 2.39 16.19
C ILE A 144 -8.24 1.16 16.03
N PRO A 145 -6.98 1.13 16.53
CA PRO A 145 -6.17 -0.07 16.51
C PRO A 145 -6.71 -1.15 17.46
N GLU A 146 -6.34 -2.40 17.22
CA GLU A 146 -6.69 -3.52 18.11
C GLU A 146 -5.57 -3.78 19.11
N GLY A 147 -5.96 -4.06 20.37
CA GLY A 147 -5.03 -4.47 21.41
C GLY A 147 -4.14 -3.34 21.93
N VAL A 148 -4.60 -2.11 21.81
CA VAL A 148 -3.93 -0.91 22.36
C VAL A 148 -4.85 -0.21 23.36
N ASP A 149 -4.25 0.49 24.32
CA ASP A 149 -4.98 1.26 25.32
C ASP A 149 -5.26 2.71 24.87
N GLN A 150 -4.59 3.15 23.81
CA GLN A 150 -4.69 4.49 23.25
C GLN A 150 -4.49 4.45 21.73
N ASN A 151 -5.01 5.46 21.02
CA ASN A 151 -4.75 5.65 19.59
C ASN A 151 -3.35 6.24 19.30
N LEU A 152 -2.40 6.03 20.16
CA LEU A 152 -1.03 6.49 20.02
C LEU A 152 -0.17 5.39 19.38
N SER A 153 0.30 5.63 18.18
CA SER A 153 1.15 4.68 17.47
C SER A 153 2.54 4.57 18.10
N LYS A 154 3.15 5.71 18.44
CA LYS A 154 4.46 5.77 19.11
C LYS A 154 4.68 7.14 19.74
N LEU A 155 5.29 7.16 20.91
CA LEU A 155 5.90 8.33 21.52
C LEU A 155 7.42 8.23 21.36
N LEU A 156 8.04 9.27 20.83
CA LEU A 156 9.48 9.41 20.75
C LEU A 156 9.88 10.70 21.50
N GLU A 157 10.57 10.54 22.60
CA GLU A 157 11.10 11.64 23.38
C GLU A 157 12.61 11.73 23.19
N MET A 158 13.08 12.92 22.89
CA MET A 158 14.51 13.23 22.76
C MET A 158 14.79 14.51 23.53
N GLU A 159 15.67 14.45 24.50
CA GLU A 159 16.07 15.59 25.29
C GLU A 159 17.57 15.87 25.09
N CYS A 160 17.91 17.14 24.94
CA CYS A 160 19.29 17.61 24.87
C CYS A 160 19.42 18.90 25.68
N GLY A 161 20.18 18.87 26.76
CA GLY A 161 20.27 19.96 27.72
C GLY A 161 19.06 20.02 28.66
N SER A 162 18.72 21.21 29.14
CA SER A 162 17.56 21.48 30.00
C SER A 162 16.64 22.50 29.32
N VAL A 163 15.41 22.10 29.02
CA VAL A 163 14.40 22.98 28.42
C VAL A 163 14.01 24.08 29.40
N ASP A 164 13.85 23.75 30.69
CA ASP A 164 13.47 24.70 31.72
C ASP A 164 14.52 25.78 31.91
N ASP A 165 15.82 25.41 31.94
CA ASP A 165 16.91 26.39 32.02
C ASP A 165 16.95 27.29 30.78
N GLY A 166 16.73 26.70 29.61
CA GLY A 166 16.67 27.44 28.34
C GLY A 166 15.55 28.49 28.35
N PHE A 167 14.35 28.16 28.83
CA PHE A 167 13.27 29.13 28.99
C PHE A 167 13.57 30.21 30.05
N ALA A 168 14.22 29.82 31.15
CA ALA A 168 14.58 30.76 32.22
C ALA A 168 15.65 31.78 31.79
N GLU A 169 16.55 31.41 30.88
CA GLU A 169 17.62 32.25 30.35
C GLU A 169 17.20 33.06 29.13
N ALA A 170 16.04 32.75 28.50
CA ALA A 170 15.60 33.40 27.27
C ALA A 170 15.16 34.86 27.52
N ASP A 171 15.67 35.81 26.72
CA ASP A 171 15.20 37.20 26.72
C ASP A 171 13.81 37.36 26.11
N ILE A 172 13.44 36.49 25.18
CA ILE A 172 12.14 36.49 24.50
C ILE A 172 11.67 35.04 24.32
N VAL A 173 10.43 34.78 24.72
CA VAL A 173 9.74 33.52 24.46
C VAL A 173 8.60 33.75 23.49
N LEU A 174 8.58 33.02 22.39
CA LEU A 174 7.49 33.00 21.40
C LEU A 174 6.81 31.64 21.42
N GLU A 175 5.47 31.64 21.41
CA GLU A 175 4.65 30.46 21.30
C GLU A 175 3.67 30.67 20.15
N ASP A 176 3.58 29.69 19.24
CA ASP A 176 2.65 29.72 18.13
C ASP A 176 2.27 28.32 17.71
N THR A 177 1.13 28.18 17.03
CA THR A 177 0.65 26.92 16.47
C THR A 177 0.65 26.99 14.96
N PHE A 178 1.32 26.03 14.32
CA PHE A 178 1.39 25.92 12.86
C PHE A 178 0.64 24.67 12.39
N GLU A 179 -0.21 24.85 11.39
CA GLU A 179 -0.98 23.76 10.80
C GLU A 179 -0.70 23.66 9.30
N THR A 180 -0.52 22.45 8.79
CA THR A 180 -0.40 22.17 7.37
C THR A 180 -1.53 21.25 6.93
N GLN A 181 -2.09 21.50 5.73
CA GLN A 181 -3.08 20.58 5.17
C GLN A 181 -2.45 19.26 4.74
N ALA A 182 -3.24 18.18 4.76
CA ALA A 182 -2.86 16.91 4.19
C ALA A 182 -2.66 17.02 2.67
N GLN A 183 -1.64 16.35 2.13
CA GLN A 183 -1.30 16.39 0.71
C GLN A 183 -1.07 14.99 0.15
N SER A 184 -1.70 14.70 -1.00
CA SER A 184 -1.41 13.50 -1.79
C SER A 184 -0.27 13.77 -2.77
N HIS A 185 0.51 12.74 -3.04
CA HIS A 185 1.65 12.78 -3.99
C HIS A 185 1.22 13.01 -5.44
N CYS A 186 0.02 12.58 -5.82
CA CYS A 186 -0.58 12.78 -7.14
C CYS A 186 0.35 12.43 -8.31
N SER A 187 1.15 11.35 -8.19
CA SER A 187 1.98 10.88 -9.31
C SER A 187 1.10 10.57 -10.53
N ILE A 188 1.59 10.91 -11.74
CA ILE A 188 0.84 10.68 -12.98
C ILE A 188 0.56 9.18 -13.18
N GLU A 189 1.58 8.34 -13.00
CA GLU A 189 1.42 6.89 -12.94
C GLU A 189 0.82 6.50 -11.59
N THR A 190 -0.32 5.79 -11.59
CA THR A 190 -0.92 5.21 -10.40
C THR A 190 -0.08 4.02 -9.89
N HIS A 191 -0.43 3.43 -8.74
CA HIS A 191 0.19 2.18 -8.31
C HIS A 191 -0.24 1.06 -9.25
N CYS A 192 0.75 0.32 -9.75
CA CYS A 192 0.54 -0.84 -10.59
C CYS A 192 1.59 -1.90 -10.26
N CYS A 193 1.17 -3.15 -10.22
CA CYS A 193 2.06 -4.29 -10.10
C CYS A 193 1.58 -5.46 -10.96
N VAL A 194 2.53 -6.24 -11.47
CA VAL A 194 2.30 -7.52 -12.14
C VAL A 194 3.10 -8.57 -11.42
N ALA A 195 2.51 -9.71 -11.10
CA ALA A 195 3.22 -10.79 -10.44
C ALA A 195 2.97 -12.14 -11.11
N THR A 196 3.98 -13.00 -11.05
CA THR A 196 3.89 -14.45 -11.27
C THR A 196 4.41 -15.17 -10.05
N CYS A 197 3.83 -16.33 -9.75
CA CYS A 197 4.29 -17.18 -8.65
C CYS A 197 4.29 -18.64 -9.13
N SER A 198 5.42 -19.34 -8.96
CA SER A 198 5.51 -20.76 -9.25
C SER A 198 4.93 -21.60 -8.10
N PRO A 199 4.67 -22.90 -8.31
CA PRO A 199 4.27 -23.81 -7.23
C PRO A 199 5.32 -23.95 -6.10
N THR A 200 6.57 -23.59 -6.37
CA THR A 200 7.69 -23.64 -5.41
C THR A 200 7.95 -22.27 -4.74
N ASP A 201 6.99 -21.35 -4.86
CA ASP A 201 7.05 -19.99 -4.31
C ASP A 201 8.15 -19.10 -4.92
N ASP A 202 8.57 -19.37 -6.17
CA ASP A 202 9.41 -18.44 -6.90
C ASP A 202 8.55 -17.30 -7.44
N VAL A 203 8.72 -16.13 -6.89
CA VAL A 203 7.94 -14.92 -7.20
C VAL A 203 8.74 -14.03 -8.14
N ARG A 204 8.12 -13.61 -9.24
CA ARG A 204 8.60 -12.51 -10.07
C ARG A 204 7.56 -11.40 -10.07
N MET A 205 7.97 -10.21 -9.69
CA MET A 205 7.11 -9.04 -9.63
C MET A 205 7.71 -7.90 -10.43
N TRP A 206 6.88 -7.26 -11.24
CA TRP A 206 7.16 -5.98 -11.89
C TRP A 206 6.30 -4.92 -11.20
N VAL A 207 6.93 -3.86 -10.73
CA VAL A 207 6.24 -2.85 -9.92
C VAL A 207 6.98 -1.51 -10.00
N GLY A 208 6.24 -0.41 -10.13
CA GLY A 208 6.79 0.92 -9.94
C GLY A 208 7.13 1.13 -8.46
N SER A 209 8.40 1.00 -8.09
CA SER A 209 8.85 1.17 -6.69
C SER A 209 10.11 2.03 -6.62
N GLN A 210 10.12 2.96 -5.66
CA GLN A 210 11.30 3.77 -5.32
C GLN A 210 12.32 3.00 -4.47
N ALA A 211 11.89 1.88 -3.84
CA ALA A 211 12.67 1.11 -2.89
C ALA A 211 12.51 -0.42 -3.10
N PRO A 212 12.95 -0.99 -4.26
CA PRO A 212 12.69 -2.40 -4.58
C PRO A 212 13.33 -3.40 -3.60
N HIS A 213 14.48 -3.09 -3.02
CA HIS A 213 15.11 -3.97 -2.04
C HIS A 213 14.38 -4.02 -0.70
N PRO A 214 14.03 -2.89 -0.04
CA PRO A 214 13.15 -2.89 1.11
C PRO A 214 11.79 -3.54 0.83
N LEU A 215 11.18 -3.25 -0.33
CA LEU A 215 9.93 -3.88 -0.74
C LEU A 215 10.03 -5.41 -0.76
N ARG A 216 11.11 -5.97 -1.31
CA ARG A 216 11.37 -7.42 -1.31
C ARG A 216 11.37 -7.99 0.11
N GLN A 217 12.05 -7.34 1.05
CA GLN A 217 12.13 -7.79 2.44
C GLN A 217 10.77 -7.76 3.13
N ARG A 218 10.01 -6.68 2.93
CA ARG A 218 8.66 -6.53 3.51
C ARG A 218 7.69 -7.55 2.91
N LEU A 219 7.73 -7.76 1.61
CA LEU A 219 6.91 -8.75 0.93
C LEU A 219 7.23 -10.18 1.42
N SER A 220 8.51 -10.48 1.60
CA SER A 220 8.99 -11.73 2.23
C SER A 220 8.38 -11.92 3.62
N GLY A 221 8.47 -10.91 4.48
CA GLY A 221 7.91 -10.96 5.84
C GLY A 221 6.39 -11.11 5.84
N ALA A 222 5.68 -10.34 5.01
CA ALA A 222 4.22 -10.35 4.96
C ALA A 222 3.65 -11.67 4.40
N LEU A 223 4.34 -12.30 3.45
CA LEU A 223 3.89 -13.55 2.81
C LEU A 223 4.49 -14.82 3.41
N GLY A 224 5.54 -14.72 4.24
CA GLY A 224 6.28 -15.87 4.73
C GLY A 224 7.07 -16.61 3.64
N ILE A 225 7.43 -15.92 2.55
CA ILE A 225 8.22 -16.47 1.44
C ILE A 225 9.67 -16.02 1.60
N ASP A 226 10.63 -16.93 1.44
CA ASP A 226 12.05 -16.57 1.48
C ASP A 226 12.37 -15.44 0.48
N ALA A 227 13.03 -14.39 0.95
CA ALA A 227 13.43 -13.25 0.13
C ALA A 227 14.31 -13.65 -1.07
N ALA A 228 15.06 -14.75 -0.98
CA ALA A 228 15.86 -15.29 -2.08
C ALA A 228 14.99 -15.77 -3.26
N LYS A 229 13.73 -16.12 -3.00
CA LYS A 229 12.75 -16.54 -4.01
C LYS A 229 11.95 -15.39 -4.61
N ILE A 230 12.14 -14.16 -4.13
CA ILE A 230 11.40 -12.98 -4.59
C ILE A 230 12.31 -12.13 -5.47
N HIS A 231 11.93 -12.00 -6.73
CA HIS A 231 12.61 -11.17 -7.72
C HIS A 231 11.72 -9.97 -8.08
N ILE A 232 12.19 -8.77 -7.74
CA ILE A 232 11.49 -7.51 -8.07
C ILE A 232 12.23 -6.81 -9.20
N SER A 233 11.48 -6.50 -10.24
CA SER A 233 11.90 -5.66 -11.37
C SER A 233 11.13 -4.36 -11.34
N THR A 234 11.84 -3.25 -11.46
CA THR A 234 11.22 -1.92 -11.53
C THR A 234 11.41 -1.40 -12.95
N PRO A 235 10.36 -1.38 -13.79
CA PRO A 235 10.39 -0.70 -15.08
C PRO A 235 10.55 0.82 -14.92
N PHE A 236 10.25 1.60 -15.96
CA PHE A 236 10.16 3.04 -15.79
C PHE A 236 9.10 3.43 -14.76
N ILE A 237 9.35 4.49 -13.98
CA ILE A 237 8.45 4.98 -12.94
C ILE A 237 7.94 6.36 -13.35
N GLY A 238 6.60 6.49 -13.40
CA GLY A 238 5.90 7.73 -13.75
C GLY A 238 5.61 8.65 -12.56
N GLY A 239 6.59 8.77 -11.66
CA GLY A 239 6.52 9.54 -10.42
C GLY A 239 6.23 8.66 -9.19
N GLY A 240 6.71 9.13 -8.04
CA GLY A 240 6.51 8.42 -6.77
C GLY A 240 6.43 9.41 -5.60
N PHE A 241 7.40 10.31 -5.46
CA PHE A 241 7.43 11.39 -4.46
C PHE A 241 7.29 10.91 -3.00
N GLY A 242 7.62 9.63 -2.76
CA GLY A 242 7.47 8.98 -1.46
C GLY A 242 6.31 7.97 -1.40
N SER A 243 5.28 8.03 -2.26
CA SER A 243 4.14 7.12 -2.20
C SER A 243 4.48 5.67 -2.62
N LYS A 244 5.55 5.45 -3.39
CA LYS A 244 5.94 4.14 -3.89
C LYS A 244 7.17 3.55 -3.16
N ILE A 245 7.31 3.84 -1.86
CA ILE A 245 8.42 3.33 -1.03
C ILE A 245 8.03 2.07 -0.27
N ASP A 246 6.78 1.99 0.20
CA ASP A 246 6.32 0.92 1.08
C ASP A 246 5.74 -0.28 0.33
N LEU A 247 5.48 -1.36 1.08
CA LEU A 247 4.65 -2.47 0.64
C LEU A 247 3.17 -2.05 0.76
N GLU A 248 2.49 -2.01 -0.38
CA GLU A 248 1.04 -1.84 -0.41
C GLU A 248 0.35 -3.21 -0.46
N PRO A 249 -0.86 -3.36 0.12
CA PRO A 249 -1.61 -4.61 0.07
C PRO A 249 -1.79 -5.17 -1.34
N ALA A 250 -1.97 -4.31 -2.34
CA ALA A 250 -2.11 -4.70 -3.73
C ALA A 250 -0.96 -5.57 -4.25
N GLN A 251 0.27 -5.32 -3.82
CA GLN A 251 1.44 -6.08 -4.24
C GLN A 251 1.43 -7.49 -3.64
N ALA A 252 1.10 -7.61 -2.36
CA ALA A 252 0.96 -8.90 -1.69
C ALA A 252 -0.19 -9.72 -2.28
N LEU A 253 -1.35 -9.07 -2.50
CA LEU A 253 -2.53 -9.68 -3.12
C LEU A 253 -2.26 -10.14 -4.56
N CYS A 254 -1.50 -9.37 -5.33
CA CYS A 254 -1.09 -9.72 -6.67
C CYS A 254 -0.31 -11.05 -6.69
N VAL A 255 0.64 -11.23 -5.76
CA VAL A 255 1.39 -12.51 -5.61
C VAL A 255 0.47 -13.66 -5.18
N LEU A 256 -0.39 -13.42 -4.19
CA LEU A 256 -1.30 -14.46 -3.69
C LEU A 256 -2.32 -14.90 -4.75
N LEU A 257 -2.87 -13.96 -5.52
CA LEU A 257 -3.74 -14.26 -6.65
C LEU A 257 -2.99 -15.01 -7.75
N ALA A 258 -1.75 -14.61 -8.07
CA ALA A 258 -0.92 -15.33 -9.03
C ALA A 258 -0.61 -16.75 -8.56
N LYS A 259 -0.33 -16.96 -7.27
CA LYS A 259 -0.12 -18.28 -6.66
C LYS A 259 -1.39 -19.14 -6.74
N LYS A 260 -2.54 -18.58 -6.38
CA LYS A 260 -3.84 -19.30 -6.37
C LYS A 260 -4.30 -19.71 -7.77
N THR A 261 -3.99 -18.88 -8.78
CA THR A 261 -4.44 -19.12 -10.17
C THR A 261 -3.42 -19.82 -11.05
N GLY A 262 -2.13 -19.83 -10.67
CA GLY A 262 -1.02 -20.30 -11.50
C GLY A 262 -0.80 -19.45 -12.78
N LYS A 263 -1.29 -18.20 -12.80
CA LYS A 263 -1.23 -17.29 -13.93
C LYS A 263 -0.62 -15.96 -13.54
N PRO A 264 -0.04 -15.20 -14.49
CA PRO A 264 0.31 -13.82 -14.23
C PRO A 264 -0.94 -13.02 -13.82
N VAL A 265 -0.79 -12.12 -12.82
CA VAL A 265 -1.86 -11.23 -12.39
C VAL A 265 -1.35 -9.80 -12.44
N LYS A 266 -2.17 -8.86 -12.92
CA LYS A 266 -1.94 -7.42 -12.85
C LYS A 266 -2.96 -6.81 -11.91
N ILE A 267 -2.52 -5.96 -10.98
CA ILE A 267 -3.37 -5.05 -10.21
C ILE A 267 -2.91 -3.63 -10.51
N GLU A 268 -3.83 -2.81 -10.95
CA GLU A 268 -3.60 -1.39 -11.23
C GLU A 268 -4.66 -0.57 -10.51
N HIS A 269 -4.23 0.42 -9.73
CA HIS A 269 -5.13 1.34 -9.03
C HIS A 269 -5.74 2.34 -10.02
N SER A 270 -7.03 2.55 -9.90
CA SER A 270 -7.66 3.73 -10.46
C SER A 270 -7.17 5.00 -9.75
N ARG A 271 -7.40 6.17 -10.33
CA ARG A 271 -7.07 7.44 -9.67
C ARG A 271 -7.82 7.62 -8.34
N LYS A 272 -9.03 7.11 -8.23
CA LYS A 272 -9.81 7.14 -7.00
C LYS A 272 -9.13 6.30 -5.91
N GLU A 273 -8.77 5.05 -6.22
CA GLU A 273 -8.05 4.17 -5.29
C GLU A 273 -6.71 4.77 -4.86
N GLN A 274 -6.02 5.47 -5.77
CA GLN A 274 -4.78 6.19 -5.45
C GLN A 274 -4.97 7.22 -4.32
N PHE A 275 -6.12 7.90 -4.25
CA PHE A 275 -6.41 8.86 -3.18
C PHE A 275 -6.93 8.20 -1.90
N GLU A 276 -7.59 7.04 -2.00
CA GLU A 276 -8.22 6.38 -0.87
C GLU A 276 -7.30 5.46 -0.10
N ASP A 277 -6.29 4.87 -0.77
CA ASP A 277 -5.51 3.76 -0.23
C ASP A 277 -4.02 4.08 -0.01
N THR A 278 -3.45 5.03 -0.75
CA THR A 278 -2.02 5.27 -0.63
C THR A 278 -1.67 6.23 0.51
N SER A 279 -0.45 6.08 1.04
CA SER A 279 0.04 6.99 2.08
C SER A 279 0.02 8.44 1.59
N MET A 280 -0.33 9.35 2.48
CA MET A 280 -0.32 10.79 2.25
C MET A 280 0.58 11.47 3.28
N ARG A 281 0.96 12.71 3.00
CA ARG A 281 1.62 13.58 3.96
C ARG A 281 0.55 14.27 4.83
N HIS A 282 0.78 14.27 6.14
CA HIS A 282 -0.03 15.01 7.12
C HIS A 282 0.29 16.49 7.14
#